data_d868269a8bf164ebea86d3e1ccfbb04f
#
_entry.id   d868269a8bf164ebea86d3e1ccfbb04f
#
_cell.length_a   1.000
_cell.length_b   1.000
_cell.length_c   1.000
_cell.angle_alpha   90.00
_cell.angle_beta   90.00
_cell.angle_gamma   90.00
#
_symmetry.space_group_name_H-M   'P 1'
#
loop_
_entity.id
_entity.type
_entity.pdbx_description
1 polymer ?
#
loop_
_entity_poly.entity_id
_entity_poly.type
_entity_poly.pdbx_seq_one_letter_code
_entity_poly.pdbx_strand_id
1 'polypeptide(L)'
;MSGDLRIKCEMMNGDLRYNLDFFFLQLQQLTGVRLYEKESVIIFDEVQLLPKARQAIKYLVADGRYKYIETGALLSIKKNTKDILIPSEEHKISMYPMDFEEFLWAVGDEITADTIKLLLKSKKSAGNAMHRNLMRMFRLYMLIGGMPQAVEAYLEHNNPKGDKINPIEVKSGNYRG
;
A
#
# COMPACT_ATOMS: atom_id res chain seq x y z
N MET A 1 -13.94 -12.00 -3.15
CA MET A 1 -14.11 -11.76 -4.60
C MET A 1 -13.43 -10.43 -4.89
N SER A 2 -12.17 -10.46 -5.30
CA SER A 2 -11.41 -9.29 -5.73
C SER A 2 -11.83 -8.97 -7.16
N GLY A 3 -12.73 -8.03 -7.32
CA GLY A 3 -13.08 -7.51 -8.64
C GLY A 3 -11.97 -6.56 -9.09
N ASP A 4 -11.10 -7.03 -9.96
CA ASP A 4 -10.08 -6.21 -10.62
C ASP A 4 -10.78 -5.23 -11.57
N LEU A 5 -11.14 -4.06 -11.04
CA LEU A 5 -11.85 -3.01 -11.76
C LEU A 5 -10.84 -2.07 -12.39
N ARG A 6 -10.29 -2.49 -13.51
CA ARG A 6 -9.70 -1.56 -14.48
C ARG A 6 -10.83 -0.74 -15.08
N ILE A 7 -11.08 0.42 -14.50
CA ILE A 7 -11.99 1.41 -15.11
C ILE A 7 -11.43 1.71 -16.49
N LYS A 8 -12.11 1.23 -17.54
CA LYS A 8 -11.69 1.51 -18.91
C LYS A 8 -11.70 3.01 -19.12
N CYS A 9 -10.58 3.55 -19.59
CA CYS A 9 -10.32 4.98 -19.82
C CYS A 9 -11.34 5.69 -20.71
N GLU A 10 -12.18 4.94 -21.44
CA GLU A 10 -13.22 5.47 -22.34
C GLU A 10 -14.28 6.30 -21.61
N MET A 11 -14.51 6.01 -20.32
CA MET A 11 -15.48 6.77 -19.51
C MET A 11 -14.99 8.17 -19.12
N MET A 12 -13.67 8.42 -19.18
CA MET A 12 -13.08 9.70 -18.81
C MET A 12 -12.89 10.66 -20.00
N ASN A 13 -13.32 10.29 -21.21
CA ASN A 13 -13.26 11.15 -22.39
C ASN A 13 -14.37 12.23 -22.44
N GLY A 14 -15.38 12.14 -21.57
CA GLY A 14 -16.35 13.20 -21.35
C GLY A 14 -15.80 14.30 -20.44
N ASP A 15 -16.31 15.51 -20.59
CA ASP A 15 -15.95 16.65 -19.75
C ASP A 15 -16.47 16.40 -18.30
N LEU A 16 -15.68 15.70 -17.48
CA LEU A 16 -16.00 15.33 -16.09
C LEU A 16 -16.45 16.53 -15.24
N ARG A 17 -16.13 17.75 -15.70
CA ARG A 17 -16.56 19.00 -15.05
C ARG A 17 -18.07 19.18 -15.03
N TYR A 18 -18.83 18.51 -15.91
CA TYR A 18 -20.24 18.79 -16.13
C TYR A 18 -21.19 17.71 -15.61
N ASN A 19 -20.73 16.50 -15.23
CA ASN A 19 -21.65 15.48 -14.75
C ASN A 19 -21.02 14.44 -13.81
N LEU A 20 -20.57 14.88 -12.64
CA LEU A 20 -20.02 13.99 -11.60
C LEU A 20 -21.04 12.97 -11.11
N ASP A 21 -22.34 13.33 -11.07
CA ASP A 21 -23.40 12.42 -10.64
C ASP A 21 -23.52 11.22 -11.59
N PHE A 22 -23.45 11.49 -12.88
CA PHE A 22 -23.47 10.44 -13.89
C PHE A 22 -22.21 9.55 -13.80
N PHE A 23 -21.04 10.15 -13.57
CA PHE A 23 -19.80 9.39 -13.34
C PHE A 23 -19.91 8.43 -12.15
N PHE A 24 -20.39 8.91 -11.00
CA PHE A 24 -20.54 8.06 -9.84
C PHE A 24 -21.64 7.00 -10.02
N LEU A 25 -22.71 7.31 -10.73
CA LEU A 25 -23.73 6.33 -11.08
C LEU A 25 -23.16 5.20 -11.95
N GLN A 26 -22.40 5.55 -12.99
CA GLN A 26 -21.73 4.58 -13.84
C GLN A 26 -20.71 3.75 -13.06
N LEU A 27 -19.94 4.37 -12.17
CA LEU A 27 -18.99 3.68 -11.32
C LEU A 27 -19.68 2.62 -10.45
N GLN A 28 -20.78 2.97 -9.80
CA GLN A 28 -21.59 2.03 -9.02
C GLN A 28 -22.16 0.89 -9.87
N GLN A 29 -22.62 1.21 -11.08
CA GLN A 29 -23.16 0.24 -12.01
C GLN A 29 -22.12 -0.78 -12.48
N LEU A 30 -20.91 -0.31 -12.80
CA LEU A 30 -19.79 -1.16 -13.24
C LEU A 30 -19.22 -2.02 -12.11
N THR A 31 -19.13 -1.44 -10.92
CA THR A 31 -18.54 -2.13 -9.75
C THR A 31 -19.54 -3.03 -9.04
N GLY A 32 -20.83 -2.78 -9.22
CA GLY A 32 -21.86 -3.39 -8.38
C GLY A 32 -21.81 -2.95 -6.90
N VAL A 33 -21.00 -1.93 -6.58
CA VAL A 33 -20.80 -1.43 -5.22
C VAL A 33 -21.49 -0.09 -5.06
N ARG A 34 -22.31 0.03 -4.02
CA ARG A 34 -22.96 1.29 -3.66
C ARG A 34 -21.97 2.21 -2.96
N LEU A 35 -21.94 3.47 -3.37
CA LEU A 35 -21.12 4.51 -2.75
C LEU A 35 -21.94 5.29 -1.72
N TYR A 36 -21.34 5.56 -0.56
CA TYR A 36 -21.91 6.34 0.54
C TYR A 36 -21.08 7.60 0.72
N GLU A 37 -21.74 8.75 0.69
CA GLU A 37 -21.07 10.05 0.85
C GLU A 37 -20.32 10.14 2.18
N LYS A 38 -19.11 10.70 2.15
CA LYS A 38 -18.19 10.85 3.29
C LYS A 38 -17.64 9.55 3.90
N GLU A 39 -18.19 8.40 3.54
CA GLU A 39 -17.78 7.08 4.07
C GLU A 39 -16.96 6.28 3.07
N SER A 40 -17.39 6.24 1.81
CA SER A 40 -16.71 5.46 0.78
C SER A 40 -15.35 6.04 0.39
N VAL A 41 -14.41 5.12 0.13
CA VAL A 41 -13.08 5.43 -0.44
C VAL A 41 -13.01 4.86 -1.83
N ILE A 42 -12.60 5.68 -2.81
CA ILE A 42 -12.37 5.29 -4.19
C ILE A 42 -10.87 5.18 -4.42
N ILE A 43 -10.41 4.01 -4.85
CA ILE A 43 -8.98 3.74 -5.09
C ILE A 43 -8.74 3.72 -6.60
N PHE A 44 -7.85 4.58 -7.07
CA PHE A 44 -7.32 4.58 -8.43
C PHE A 44 -5.97 3.88 -8.43
N ASP A 45 -5.97 2.65 -8.92
CA ASP A 45 -4.75 1.84 -8.97
C ASP A 45 -4.00 2.07 -10.29
N GLU A 46 -2.66 2.10 -10.20
CA GLU A 46 -1.76 2.28 -11.34
C GLU A 46 -2.06 3.55 -12.16
N VAL A 47 -2.29 4.69 -11.49
CA VAL A 47 -2.69 5.96 -12.14
C VAL A 47 -1.74 6.45 -13.23
N GLN A 48 -0.47 6.00 -13.22
CA GLN A 48 0.48 6.35 -14.29
C GLN A 48 0.08 5.79 -15.66
N LEU A 49 -0.75 4.74 -15.70
CA LEU A 49 -1.29 4.19 -16.95
C LEU A 49 -2.37 5.09 -17.56
N LEU A 50 -2.92 6.02 -16.76
CA LEU A 50 -4.05 6.87 -17.09
C LEU A 50 -3.81 8.34 -16.70
N PRO A 51 -2.93 9.07 -17.38
CA PRO A 51 -2.63 10.46 -17.03
C PRO A 51 -3.86 11.38 -16.95
N LYS A 52 -4.87 11.14 -17.81
CA LYS A 52 -6.14 11.88 -17.78
C LYS A 52 -6.95 11.62 -16.51
N ALA A 53 -6.88 10.42 -15.94
CA ALA A 53 -7.53 10.10 -14.67
C ALA A 53 -7.01 11.01 -13.56
N ARG A 54 -5.72 11.25 -13.54
CA ARG A 54 -5.10 12.13 -12.54
C ARG A 54 -5.56 13.58 -12.63
N GLN A 55 -5.83 14.09 -13.84
CA GLN A 55 -6.46 15.41 -13.99
C GLN A 55 -7.89 15.43 -13.43
N ALA A 56 -8.64 14.33 -13.65
CA ALA A 56 -10.02 14.21 -13.20
C ALA A 56 -10.10 14.19 -11.66
N ILE A 57 -9.13 13.57 -10.97
CA ILE A 57 -9.12 13.47 -9.51
C ILE A 57 -9.18 14.85 -8.85
N LYS A 58 -8.57 15.87 -9.42
CA LYS A 58 -8.68 17.24 -8.93
C LYS A 58 -10.14 17.70 -8.81
N TYR A 59 -10.96 17.41 -9.79
CA TYR A 59 -12.38 17.77 -9.79
C TYR A 59 -13.17 16.90 -8.81
N LEU A 60 -12.81 15.61 -8.71
CA LEU A 60 -13.43 14.68 -7.76
C LEU A 60 -13.14 15.08 -6.31
N VAL A 61 -11.92 15.49 -6.00
CA VAL A 61 -11.53 16.00 -4.68
C VAL A 61 -12.25 17.30 -4.35
N ALA A 62 -12.35 18.23 -5.31
CA ALA A 62 -13.07 19.49 -5.15
C ALA A 62 -14.59 19.30 -4.88
N ASP A 63 -15.19 18.25 -5.45
CA ASP A 63 -16.58 17.86 -5.18
C ASP A 63 -16.78 17.40 -3.72
N GLY A 64 -15.78 16.75 -3.12
CA GLY A 64 -15.71 16.44 -1.70
C GLY A 64 -16.69 15.38 -1.18
N ARG A 65 -17.42 14.66 -2.04
CA ARG A 65 -18.36 13.59 -1.62
C ARG A 65 -17.65 12.37 -1.09
N TYR A 66 -16.51 11.99 -1.67
CA TYR A 66 -15.79 10.76 -1.35
C TYR A 66 -14.33 11.04 -1.01
N LYS A 67 -13.65 10.03 -0.45
CA LYS A 67 -12.20 10.03 -0.23
C LYS A 67 -11.53 9.29 -1.38
N TYR A 68 -10.31 9.70 -1.73
CA TYR A 68 -9.59 9.14 -2.86
C TYR A 68 -8.20 8.69 -2.45
N ILE A 69 -7.78 7.53 -2.97
CA ILE A 69 -6.42 7.02 -2.85
C ILE A 69 -5.92 6.75 -4.27
N GLU A 70 -4.72 7.20 -4.56
CA GLU A 70 -4.03 6.91 -5.82
C GLU A 70 -2.84 6.00 -5.52
N THR A 71 -2.67 4.94 -6.30
CA THR A 71 -1.45 4.15 -6.28
C THR A 71 -0.72 4.28 -7.61
N GLY A 72 0.60 4.07 -7.61
CA GLY A 72 1.36 4.07 -8.85
C GLY A 72 2.87 4.14 -8.65
N ALA A 73 3.61 3.75 -9.69
CA ALA A 73 5.07 3.77 -9.68
C ALA A 73 5.61 5.19 -9.81
N LEU A 74 6.39 5.64 -8.83
CA LEU A 74 6.91 7.00 -8.72
C LEU A 74 7.68 7.48 -9.97
N LEU A 75 8.47 6.60 -10.59
CA LEU A 75 9.24 6.92 -11.80
C LEU A 75 8.36 7.22 -13.01
N SER A 76 7.28 6.48 -13.17
CA SER A 76 6.33 6.66 -14.27
C SER A 76 5.48 7.91 -14.06
N ILE A 77 5.12 8.22 -12.82
CA ILE A 77 4.39 9.44 -12.47
C ILE A 77 5.22 10.68 -12.84
N LYS A 78 6.51 10.74 -12.49
CA LYS A 78 7.38 11.88 -12.80
C LYS A 78 7.58 12.12 -14.31
N LYS A 79 7.61 11.05 -15.12
CA LYS A 79 7.77 11.15 -16.57
C LYS A 79 6.51 11.64 -17.27
N ASN A 80 5.34 11.20 -16.80
CA ASN A 80 4.07 11.44 -17.47
C ASN A 80 3.29 12.66 -16.96
N THR A 81 3.82 13.37 -15.94
CA THR A 81 3.11 14.48 -15.26
C THR A 81 3.75 15.85 -15.49
N LYS A 82 4.69 16.01 -16.44
CA LYS A 82 5.33 17.31 -16.70
C LYS A 82 4.33 18.44 -17.00
N ASP A 83 3.16 18.09 -17.55
CA ASP A 83 2.13 19.04 -17.95
C ASP A 83 0.79 18.86 -17.19
N ILE A 84 0.77 18.08 -16.11
CA ILE A 84 -0.44 17.82 -15.34
C ILE A 84 -0.41 18.62 -14.04
N LEU A 85 -1.43 19.46 -13.84
CA LEU A 85 -1.67 20.16 -12.57
C LEU A 85 -1.94 19.14 -11.46
N ILE A 86 -0.96 18.99 -10.55
CA ILE A 86 -1.08 18.13 -9.37
C ILE A 86 -1.96 18.87 -8.35
N PRO A 87 -2.95 18.23 -7.73
CA PRO A 87 -3.72 18.81 -6.64
C PRO A 87 -2.76 19.25 -5.51
N SER A 88 -2.92 20.48 -5.02
CA SER A 88 -2.15 21.00 -3.88
C SER A 88 -2.46 20.29 -2.55
N GLU A 89 -3.53 19.50 -2.52
CA GLU A 89 -4.06 18.82 -1.34
C GLU A 89 -3.66 17.32 -1.29
N GLU A 90 -2.70 16.92 -2.10
CA GLU A 90 -2.22 15.55 -2.17
C GLU A 90 -1.27 15.24 -1.00
N HIS A 91 -1.59 14.22 -0.20
CA HIS A 91 -0.68 13.66 0.78
C HIS A 91 0.05 12.46 0.19
N LYS A 92 1.37 12.58 -0.01
CA LYS A 92 2.20 11.52 -0.62
C LYS A 92 2.76 10.59 0.44
N ILE A 93 2.50 9.31 0.26
CA ILE A 93 3.07 8.25 1.07
C ILE A 93 3.97 7.40 0.16
N SER A 94 5.26 7.30 0.50
CA SER A 94 6.19 6.43 -0.21
C SER A 94 6.16 5.04 0.42
N MET A 95 5.83 4.03 -0.39
CA MET A 95 5.88 2.63 0.01
C MET A 95 7.22 2.03 -0.42
N TYR A 96 7.89 1.39 0.50
CA TYR A 96 9.16 0.69 0.29
C TYR A 96 8.99 -0.81 0.53
N PRO A 97 9.90 -1.66 0.05
CA PRO A 97 9.96 -3.05 0.50
C PRO A 97 10.06 -3.12 2.02
N MET A 98 9.57 -4.20 2.61
CA MET A 98 9.64 -4.43 4.06
C MET A 98 11.07 -4.29 4.55
N ASP A 99 11.26 -3.59 5.66
CA ASP A 99 12.52 -3.58 6.39
C ASP A 99 12.69 -4.85 7.24
N PHE A 100 13.79 -4.92 8.01
CA PHE A 100 14.07 -6.11 8.81
C PHE A 100 13.08 -6.28 9.98
N GLU A 101 12.58 -5.19 10.53
CA GLU A 101 11.57 -5.23 11.60
C GLU A 101 10.24 -5.75 11.07
N GLU A 102 9.78 -5.22 9.93
CA GLU A 102 8.56 -5.66 9.27
C GLU A 102 8.65 -7.12 8.81
N PHE A 103 9.84 -7.55 8.35
CA PHE A 103 10.10 -8.95 8.03
C PHE A 103 9.98 -9.85 9.27
N LEU A 104 10.53 -9.44 10.42
CA LEU A 104 10.39 -10.20 11.66
C LEU A 104 8.92 -10.36 12.05
N TRP A 105 8.12 -9.30 11.96
CA TRP A 105 6.68 -9.39 12.20
C TRP A 105 5.99 -10.35 11.22
N ALA A 106 6.34 -10.27 9.95
CA ALA A 106 5.78 -11.13 8.92
C ALA A 106 6.04 -12.62 9.18
N VAL A 107 7.20 -12.97 9.74
CA VAL A 107 7.53 -14.36 10.12
C VAL A 107 7.06 -14.74 11.54
N GLY A 108 6.26 -13.87 12.20
CA GLY A 108 5.68 -14.12 13.52
C GLY A 108 6.59 -13.81 14.70
N ASP A 109 7.69 -13.08 14.50
CA ASP A 109 8.61 -12.68 15.56
C ASP A 109 8.37 -11.20 15.94
N GLU A 110 7.44 -10.96 16.85
CA GLU A 110 7.09 -9.61 17.32
C GLU A 110 8.04 -9.09 18.42
N ILE A 111 8.88 -9.95 18.99
CA ILE A 111 9.68 -9.63 20.21
C ILE A 111 11.08 -9.18 19.84
N THR A 112 11.67 -9.76 18.82
CA THR A 112 13.09 -9.55 18.49
C THR A 112 13.41 -8.10 18.16
N ALA A 113 12.55 -7.39 17.42
CA ALA A 113 12.76 -5.99 17.06
C ALA A 113 12.82 -5.09 18.30
N ASP A 114 11.88 -5.22 19.21
CA ASP A 114 11.85 -4.44 20.45
C ASP A 114 13.04 -4.77 21.37
N THR A 115 13.44 -6.03 21.39
CA THR A 115 14.64 -6.45 22.14
C THR A 115 15.91 -5.79 21.57
N ILE A 116 16.06 -5.72 20.26
CA ILE A 116 17.18 -5.02 19.60
C ILE A 116 17.19 -3.55 20.00
N LYS A 117 16.04 -2.87 19.91
CA LYS A 117 15.90 -1.45 20.30
C LYS A 117 16.29 -1.22 21.77
N LEU A 118 15.86 -2.10 22.66
CA LEU A 118 16.19 -2.04 24.09
C LEU A 118 17.69 -2.22 24.34
N LEU A 119 18.32 -3.20 23.69
CA LEU A 119 19.77 -3.47 23.81
C LEU A 119 20.58 -2.28 23.29
N LEU A 120 20.21 -1.70 22.18
CA LEU A 120 20.84 -0.49 21.63
C LEU A 120 20.73 0.69 22.58
N LYS A 121 19.52 0.94 23.12
CA LYS A 121 19.28 2.03 24.07
C LYS A 121 20.06 1.85 25.36
N SER A 122 20.15 0.63 25.87
CA SER A 122 20.87 0.30 27.12
C SER A 122 22.38 0.07 26.93
N LYS A 123 22.86 0.08 25.67
CA LYS A 123 24.27 -0.23 25.30
C LYS A 123 24.75 -1.57 25.87
N LYS A 124 23.85 -2.56 25.96
CA LYS A 124 24.15 -3.90 26.45
C LYS A 124 24.37 -4.87 25.30
N SER A 125 25.28 -5.84 25.53
CA SER A 125 25.48 -6.94 24.59
C SER A 125 24.31 -7.92 24.62
N ALA A 126 23.91 -8.43 23.44
CA ALA A 126 22.89 -9.47 23.33
C ALA A 126 23.34 -10.85 23.86
N GLY A 127 24.63 -11.03 24.11
CA GLY A 127 25.19 -12.34 24.38
C GLY A 127 25.27 -13.28 23.17
N ASN A 128 26.07 -14.31 23.23
CA ASN A 128 26.40 -15.14 22.06
C ASN A 128 25.22 -15.90 21.47
N ALA A 129 24.31 -16.40 22.30
CA ALA A 129 23.15 -17.19 21.83
C ALA A 129 22.17 -16.30 21.06
N MET A 130 21.81 -15.17 21.62
CA MET A 130 20.91 -14.21 20.99
C MET A 130 21.53 -13.60 19.74
N HIS A 131 22.80 -13.22 19.79
CA HIS A 131 23.51 -12.70 18.62
C HIS A 131 23.48 -13.69 17.44
N ARG A 132 23.73 -14.98 17.68
CA ARG A 132 23.63 -16.00 16.63
C ARG A 132 22.24 -16.11 16.03
N ASN A 133 21.20 -16.06 16.86
CA ASN A 133 19.81 -16.08 16.36
C ASN A 133 19.49 -14.85 15.51
N LEU A 134 19.83 -13.66 15.99
CA LEU A 134 19.65 -12.41 15.24
C LEU A 134 20.35 -12.46 13.88
N MET A 135 21.61 -12.90 13.87
CA MET A 135 22.37 -13.02 12.62
C MET A 135 21.79 -14.08 11.67
N ARG A 136 21.19 -15.14 12.19
CA ARG A 136 20.48 -16.13 11.37
C ARG A 136 19.25 -15.50 10.71
N MET A 137 18.42 -14.77 11.48
CA MET A 137 17.23 -14.10 10.94
C MET A 137 17.60 -12.99 9.97
N PHE A 138 18.64 -12.22 10.25
CA PHE A 138 19.11 -11.18 9.35
C PHE A 138 19.63 -11.73 8.02
N ARG A 139 20.38 -12.86 8.05
CA ARG A 139 20.80 -13.55 6.81
C ARG A 139 19.61 -14.10 6.02
N LEU A 140 18.59 -14.59 6.71
CA LEU A 140 17.35 -15.03 6.08
C LEU A 140 16.65 -13.87 5.38
N TYR A 141 16.53 -12.73 6.04
CA TYR A 141 16.00 -11.51 5.43
C TYR A 141 16.81 -11.06 4.21
N MET A 142 18.13 -11.08 4.29
CA MET A 142 18.98 -10.74 3.13
C MET A 142 18.80 -11.70 1.95
N LEU A 143 18.46 -12.97 2.21
CA LEU A 143 18.24 -13.96 1.18
C LEU A 143 16.85 -13.83 0.52
N ILE A 144 15.81 -13.65 1.32
CA ILE A 144 14.41 -13.55 0.85
C ILE A 144 14.11 -12.15 0.31
N GLY A 145 14.66 -11.11 0.96
CA GLY A 145 14.39 -9.71 0.69
C GLY A 145 13.12 -9.21 1.38
N GLY A 146 12.81 -7.94 1.12
CA GLY A 146 11.64 -7.24 1.70
C GLY A 146 10.40 -7.22 0.80
N MET A 147 10.38 -7.95 -0.31
CA MET A 147 9.19 -8.00 -1.16
C MET A 147 8.12 -8.90 -0.54
N PRO A 148 6.88 -8.38 -0.28
CA PRO A 148 5.82 -9.14 0.38
C PRO A 148 5.56 -10.51 -0.25
N GLN A 149 5.50 -10.58 -1.57
CA GLN A 149 5.29 -11.84 -2.30
C GLN A 149 6.39 -12.89 -2.05
N ALA A 150 7.65 -12.45 -1.92
CA ALA A 150 8.76 -13.36 -1.63
C ALA A 150 8.69 -13.90 -0.19
N VAL A 151 8.28 -13.06 0.75
CA VAL A 151 8.07 -13.45 2.15
C VAL A 151 6.89 -14.41 2.28
N GLU A 152 5.79 -14.12 1.59
CA GLU A 152 4.61 -15.00 1.55
C GLU A 152 4.97 -16.38 0.98
N ALA A 153 5.65 -16.44 -0.15
CA ALA A 153 6.11 -17.70 -0.76
C ALA A 153 7.05 -18.48 0.19
N TYR A 154 7.93 -17.78 0.92
CA TYR A 154 8.77 -18.41 1.93
C TYR A 154 7.94 -19.03 3.07
N LEU A 155 6.95 -18.30 3.58
CA LEU A 155 6.08 -18.76 4.66
C LEU A 155 5.25 -19.97 4.23
N GLU A 156 4.68 -19.94 3.03
CA GLU A 156 3.91 -21.06 2.48
C GLU A 156 4.76 -22.33 2.34
N HIS A 157 5.98 -22.22 1.84
CA HIS A 157 6.90 -23.35 1.67
C HIS A 157 7.40 -23.92 2.99
N ASN A 158 7.55 -23.10 4.03
CA ASN A 158 8.05 -23.50 5.34
C ASN A 158 6.94 -23.81 6.35
N ASN A 159 5.66 -23.77 5.95
CA ASN A 159 4.52 -24.15 6.78
C ASN A 159 3.94 -25.49 6.32
N PRO A 160 4.54 -26.64 6.74
CA PRO A 160 4.12 -27.98 6.27
C PRO A 160 2.75 -28.41 6.78
N LYS A 161 2.08 -27.63 7.64
CA LYS A 161 0.77 -27.98 8.24
C LYS A 161 -0.43 -27.30 7.57
N GLY A 162 -0.21 -26.40 6.59
CA GLY A 162 -1.31 -25.82 5.84
C GLY A 162 -2.29 -24.95 6.65
N ASP A 163 -1.94 -24.60 7.89
CA ASP A 163 -2.71 -23.64 8.66
C ASP A 163 -2.66 -22.30 7.91
N LYS A 164 -3.83 -21.79 7.53
CA LYS A 164 -3.94 -20.50 6.87
C LYS A 164 -3.24 -19.46 7.75
N ILE A 165 -2.10 -18.96 7.28
CA ILE A 165 -1.47 -17.79 7.88
C ILE A 165 -2.50 -16.69 7.70
N ASN A 166 -3.08 -16.19 8.78
CA ASN A 166 -3.96 -15.03 8.70
C ASN A 166 -3.18 -13.91 8.06
N PRO A 167 -3.69 -13.28 6.98
CA PRO A 167 -3.03 -12.11 6.42
C PRO A 167 -2.85 -11.12 7.55
N ILE A 168 -1.63 -10.65 7.73
CA ILE A 168 -1.26 -9.71 8.77
C ILE A 168 -2.17 -8.50 8.60
N GLU A 169 -3.04 -8.25 9.57
CA GLU A 169 -3.64 -6.94 9.72
C GLU A 169 -2.49 -5.96 9.93
N VAL A 170 -2.16 -5.21 8.90
CA VAL A 170 -1.19 -4.11 9.00
C VAL A 170 -1.80 -3.11 9.97
N LYS A 171 -1.45 -3.24 11.25
CA LYS A 171 -1.77 -2.20 12.22
C LYS A 171 -1.03 -0.96 11.76
N SER A 172 -1.78 0.01 11.25
CA SER A 172 -1.28 1.32 10.88
C SER A 172 -0.60 1.92 12.12
N GLY A 173 0.71 1.79 12.18
CA GLY A 173 1.52 2.45 13.21
C GLY A 173 1.32 3.95 13.06
N ASN A 174 0.94 4.62 14.17
CA ASN A 174 0.87 6.07 14.26
C ASN A 174 2.26 6.66 13.99
N TYR A 175 2.55 6.98 12.75
CA TYR A 175 3.66 7.89 12.43
C TYR A 175 3.23 9.30 12.80
N ARG A 176 3.52 9.70 14.05
CA ARG A 176 3.64 11.12 14.41
C ARG A 176 5.04 11.55 13.98
N GLY A 177 5.11 12.28 12.88
CA GLY A 177 6.25 13.08 12.46
C GLY A 177 6.14 14.48 13.03
#